data_785f3432df02ce380c8d94e5e0e16efe
#
_entry.id   785f3432df02ce380c8d94e5e0e16efe
#
_cell.length_a   1.000
_cell.length_b   1.000
_cell.length_c   1.000
_cell.angle_alpha   90.00
_cell.angle_beta   90.00
_cell.angle_gamma   90.00
#
_symmetry.space_group_name_H-M   'P 1'
#
loop_
_entity.id
_entity.type
_entity.pdbx_description
1 polymer ?
#
loop_
_entity_poly.entity_id
_entity_poly.type
_entity_poly.pdbx_seq_one_letter_code
_entity_poly.pdbx_strand_id
1 'polypeptide(L)'
;MKQYKNRMVIKIEGTSFIGKQKNGSVFFEELVSILADIQNMGYELILIPSGALTAGMDTLSMKTRPENIRQKQMAAVVGQCSMLDLYDSFFNDYNKVIAQVLLNAEDIKSAEKKKNLSDTINTLLEMGIIPIVNTNSIAGCIEPRTKELLFEDDDMLAVVIAALC
;
A
#
# COMPACT_ATOMS: atom_id res chain seq x y z
N MET A 1 -1.38 -13.24 -29.54
CA MET A 1 -0.34 -13.49 -28.52
C MET A 1 -0.66 -12.61 -27.34
N LYS A 2 -0.91 -13.16 -26.14
CA LYS A 2 -0.95 -12.34 -24.93
C LYS A 2 0.46 -11.77 -24.73
N GLN A 3 0.61 -10.48 -24.93
CA GLN A 3 1.84 -9.76 -24.57
C GLN A 3 1.90 -9.82 -23.04
N TYR A 4 2.83 -10.57 -22.49
CA TYR A 4 3.06 -10.53 -21.05
C TYR A 4 3.58 -9.13 -20.74
N LYS A 5 2.74 -8.32 -20.12
CA LYS A 5 3.14 -7.03 -19.58
C LYS A 5 4.13 -7.29 -18.46
N ASN A 6 5.25 -6.57 -18.46
CA ASN A 6 6.24 -6.67 -17.38
C ASN A 6 5.65 -6.01 -16.14
N ARG A 7 4.97 -6.79 -15.29
CA ARG A 7 4.30 -6.31 -14.08
C ARG A 7 5.10 -6.71 -12.84
N MET A 8 5.23 -5.78 -11.90
CA MET A 8 5.89 -5.97 -10.61
C MET A 8 4.95 -5.61 -9.47
N VAL A 9 4.85 -6.49 -8.48
CA VAL A 9 4.24 -6.21 -7.18
C VAL A 9 5.37 -6.04 -6.19
N ILE A 10 5.48 -4.86 -5.59
CA ILE A 10 6.61 -4.47 -4.73
C ILE A 10 6.08 -4.15 -3.33
N LYS A 11 6.44 -4.98 -2.36
CA LYS A 11 6.23 -4.67 -0.95
C LYS A 11 7.33 -3.72 -0.46
N ILE A 12 6.94 -2.68 0.25
CA ILE A 12 7.85 -1.67 0.80
C ILE A 12 7.69 -1.63 2.31
N GLU A 13 8.75 -1.97 3.05
CA GLU A 13 8.74 -1.91 4.50
C GLU A 13 8.93 -0.47 4.99
N GLY A 14 7.87 0.09 5.58
CA GLY A 14 7.74 1.51 5.86
C GLY A 14 8.37 2.03 7.15
N THR A 15 8.96 1.18 7.98
CA THR A 15 9.49 1.63 9.28
C THR A 15 10.74 2.51 9.17
N SER A 16 11.43 2.46 8.01
CA SER A 16 12.68 3.20 7.78
C SER A 16 12.46 4.59 7.17
N PHE A 17 11.27 4.88 6.63
CA PHE A 17 11.03 6.10 5.84
C PHE A 17 10.11 7.11 6.53
N ILE A 18 9.28 6.63 7.46
CA ILE A 18 8.29 7.42 8.16
C ILE A 18 8.86 7.76 9.52
N GLY A 19 9.44 8.92 9.66
CA GLY A 19 9.96 9.44 10.90
C GLY A 19 10.85 10.66 10.68
N LYS A 20 11.00 11.48 11.71
CA LYS A 20 11.83 12.69 11.70
C LYS A 20 13.36 12.41 11.58
N GLN A 21 13.77 11.24 11.11
CA GLN A 21 15.17 10.95 10.86
C GLN A 21 15.61 11.68 9.57
N LYS A 22 16.64 12.51 9.71
CA LYS A 22 17.21 13.33 8.60
C LYS A 22 17.56 12.54 7.33
N ASN A 23 17.70 11.24 7.40
CA ASN A 23 18.06 10.37 6.27
C ASN A 23 16.86 9.65 5.64
N GLY A 24 15.69 9.66 6.28
CA GLY A 24 14.51 8.94 5.79
C GLY A 24 13.96 9.53 4.49
N SER A 25 13.93 10.85 4.35
CA SER A 25 13.45 11.52 3.14
C SER A 25 14.37 11.28 1.94
N VAL A 26 15.69 11.28 2.13
CA VAL A 26 16.66 11.04 1.04
C VAL A 26 16.53 9.63 0.50
N PHE A 27 16.43 8.65 1.38
CA PHE A 27 16.26 7.26 0.97
C PHE A 27 14.91 7.04 0.26
N PHE A 28 13.85 7.69 0.72
CA PHE A 28 12.54 7.59 0.10
C PHE A 28 12.53 8.23 -1.30
N GLU A 29 13.21 9.37 -1.46
CA GLU A 29 13.40 10.02 -2.75
C GLU A 29 14.16 9.12 -3.73
N GLU A 30 15.26 8.48 -3.28
CA GLU A 30 16.00 7.52 -4.10
C GLU A 30 15.12 6.32 -4.52
N LEU A 31 14.32 5.78 -3.59
CA LEU A 31 13.40 4.69 -3.89
C LEU A 31 12.39 5.11 -4.96
N VAL A 32 11.74 6.27 -4.80
CA VAL A 32 10.74 6.75 -5.76
C VAL A 32 11.37 7.03 -7.12
N SER A 33 12.58 7.58 -7.15
CA SER A 33 13.36 7.77 -8.39
C SER A 33 13.56 6.45 -9.14
N ILE A 34 14.01 5.42 -8.44
CA ILE A 34 14.21 4.08 -9.04
C ILE A 34 12.89 3.49 -9.55
N LEU A 35 11.82 3.62 -8.78
CA LEU A 35 10.50 3.13 -9.18
C LEU A 35 9.96 3.87 -10.42
N ALA A 36 10.16 5.19 -10.48
CA ALA A 36 9.79 5.99 -11.63
C ALA A 36 10.57 5.58 -12.89
N ASP A 37 11.86 5.29 -12.75
CA ASP A 37 12.69 4.81 -13.86
C ASP A 37 12.25 3.42 -14.33
N ILE A 38 11.93 2.50 -13.42
CA ILE A 38 11.41 1.18 -13.78
C ILE A 38 10.09 1.32 -14.56
N GLN A 39 9.19 2.21 -14.13
CA GLN A 39 7.96 2.48 -14.88
C GLN A 39 8.24 3.10 -16.26
N ASN A 40 9.21 4.00 -16.35
CA ASN A 40 9.65 4.59 -17.64
C ASN A 40 10.23 3.55 -18.61
N MET A 41 10.79 2.45 -18.09
CA MET A 41 11.23 1.29 -18.89
C MET A 41 10.05 0.44 -19.40
N GLY A 42 8.81 0.78 -19.07
CA GLY A 42 7.61 0.10 -19.53
C GLY A 42 7.11 -1.01 -18.59
N TYR A 43 7.60 -1.06 -17.35
CA TYR A 43 7.05 -1.94 -16.33
C TYR A 43 5.79 -1.35 -15.70
N GLU A 44 4.82 -2.20 -15.41
CA GLU A 44 3.64 -1.86 -14.60
C GLU A 44 3.96 -2.14 -13.13
N LEU A 45 3.79 -1.13 -12.28
CA LEU A 45 4.12 -1.22 -10.84
C LEU A 45 2.86 -1.25 -9.99
N ILE A 46 2.82 -2.14 -9.00
CA ILE A 46 1.84 -2.16 -7.92
C ILE A 46 2.64 -2.11 -6.61
N LEU A 47 2.38 -1.14 -5.75
CA LEU A 47 3.10 -0.96 -4.50
C LEU A 47 2.26 -1.37 -3.31
N ILE A 48 2.86 -2.04 -2.35
CA ILE A 48 2.24 -2.47 -1.09
C ILE A 48 3.09 -1.94 0.06
N PRO A 49 2.84 -0.70 0.50
CA PRO A 49 3.58 -0.12 1.60
C PRO A 49 3.08 -0.63 2.95
N SER A 50 4.00 -0.90 3.86
CA SER A 50 3.72 -1.15 5.27
C SER A 50 4.02 0.08 6.13
N GLY A 51 3.62 0.05 7.41
CA GLY A 51 4.01 1.07 8.38
C GLY A 51 2.95 2.14 8.66
N ALA A 52 1.71 1.97 8.21
CA ALA A 52 0.63 2.94 8.49
C ALA A 52 0.45 3.23 9.99
N LEU A 53 0.54 2.21 10.85
CA LEU A 53 0.46 2.41 12.30
C LEU A 53 1.58 3.33 12.81
N THR A 54 2.81 3.12 12.37
CA THR A 54 3.97 3.93 12.77
C THR A 54 3.85 5.36 12.26
N ALA A 55 3.43 5.55 11.01
CA ALA A 55 3.16 6.87 10.45
C ALA A 55 2.12 7.64 11.23
N GLY A 56 1.03 6.97 11.62
CA GLY A 56 -0.02 7.58 12.41
C GLY A 56 0.43 7.90 13.84
N MET A 57 1.24 7.05 14.45
CA MET A 57 1.84 7.34 15.76
C MET A 57 2.70 8.61 15.72
N ASP A 58 3.50 8.77 14.67
CA ASP A 58 4.33 9.96 14.48
C ASP A 58 3.48 11.22 14.26
N THR A 59 2.47 11.13 13.39
CA THR A 59 1.53 12.22 13.12
C THR A 59 0.80 12.66 14.38
N LEU A 60 0.38 11.70 15.20
CA LEU A 60 -0.32 11.94 16.47
C LEU A 60 0.61 12.22 17.65
N SER A 61 1.94 12.24 17.43
CA SER A 61 2.96 12.43 18.47
C SER A 61 2.84 11.41 19.63
N MET A 62 2.46 10.17 19.30
CA MET A 62 2.32 9.10 20.30
C MET A 62 3.71 8.61 20.74
N LYS A 63 3.97 8.63 22.06
CA LYS A 63 5.27 8.23 22.61
C LYS A 63 5.44 6.72 22.76
N THR A 64 4.35 5.99 22.85
CA THR A 64 4.33 4.53 23.05
C THR A 64 3.37 3.88 22.07
N ARG A 65 3.72 2.66 21.67
CA ARG A 65 2.85 1.88 20.78
C ARG A 65 1.54 1.55 21.50
N PRO A 66 0.39 1.86 20.92
CA PRO A 66 -0.89 1.60 21.56
C PRO A 66 -1.14 0.09 21.71
N GLU A 67 -1.62 -0.32 22.86
CA GLU A 67 -2.03 -1.71 23.14
C GLU A 67 -3.49 -1.94 22.73
N ASN A 68 -4.33 -0.91 22.91
CA ASN A 68 -5.75 -0.96 22.63
C ASN A 68 -5.99 -0.99 21.10
N ILE A 69 -6.84 -1.94 20.67
CA ILE A 69 -7.18 -2.13 19.26
C ILE A 69 -7.74 -0.86 18.60
N ARG A 70 -8.61 -0.13 19.28
CA ARG A 70 -9.20 1.11 18.75
C ARG A 70 -8.16 2.21 18.54
N GLN A 71 -7.18 2.31 19.42
CA GLN A 71 -6.08 3.27 19.27
C GLN A 71 -5.14 2.84 18.13
N LYS A 72 -4.90 1.53 17.96
CA LYS A 72 -4.14 1.03 16.80
C LYS A 72 -4.84 1.36 15.50
N GLN A 73 -6.16 1.11 15.42
CA GLN A 73 -6.98 1.44 14.25
C GLN A 73 -6.95 2.93 13.95
N MET A 74 -7.20 3.77 14.96
CA MET A 74 -7.15 5.23 14.82
C MET A 74 -5.79 5.69 14.27
N ALA A 75 -4.69 5.22 14.87
CA ALA A 75 -3.36 5.58 14.42
C ALA A 75 -3.10 5.08 12.99
N ALA A 76 -3.48 3.84 12.65
CA ALA A 76 -3.31 3.30 11.31
C ALA A 76 -4.10 4.09 10.24
N VAL A 77 -5.34 4.51 10.53
CA VAL A 77 -6.14 5.34 9.63
C VAL A 77 -5.52 6.70 9.38
N VAL A 78 -5.04 7.37 10.45
CA VAL A 78 -4.32 8.64 10.32
C VAL A 78 -3.03 8.45 9.52
N GLY A 79 -2.31 7.37 9.79
CA GLY A 79 -1.06 7.06 9.11
C GLY A 79 -1.24 6.69 7.63
N GLN A 80 -2.35 6.09 7.24
CA GLN A 80 -2.65 5.85 5.82
C GLN A 80 -2.74 7.16 5.03
N CYS A 81 -3.37 8.19 5.60
CA CYS A 81 -3.42 9.52 4.98
C CYS A 81 -2.01 10.10 4.83
N SER A 82 -1.23 10.09 5.92
CA SER A 82 0.13 10.64 5.92
C SER A 82 1.08 9.90 4.95
N MET A 83 0.92 8.58 4.85
CA MET A 83 1.70 7.77 3.90
C MET A 83 1.32 8.09 2.46
N LEU A 84 0.03 8.15 2.15
CA LEU A 84 -0.43 8.44 0.80
C LEU A 84 0.02 9.82 0.34
N ASP A 85 -0.07 10.83 1.21
CA ASP A 85 0.41 12.19 0.96
C ASP A 85 1.92 12.20 0.66
N LEU A 86 2.70 11.44 1.43
CA LEU A 86 4.13 11.29 1.19
C LEU A 86 4.42 10.67 -0.19
N TYR A 87 3.78 9.54 -0.51
CA TYR A 87 3.94 8.89 -1.81
C TYR A 87 3.52 9.82 -2.96
N ASP A 88 2.38 10.49 -2.83
CA ASP A 88 1.86 11.42 -3.85
C ASP A 88 2.84 12.58 -4.09
N SER A 89 3.34 13.19 -3.02
CA SER A 89 4.31 14.28 -3.09
C SER A 89 5.56 13.88 -3.89
N PHE A 90 6.19 12.75 -3.55
CA PHE A 90 7.42 12.34 -4.21
C PHE A 90 7.20 11.81 -5.63
N PHE A 91 6.13 11.05 -5.90
CA PHE A 91 5.82 10.57 -7.24
C PHE A 91 5.43 11.72 -8.19
N ASN A 92 4.80 12.76 -7.67
CA ASN A 92 4.44 13.95 -8.44
C ASN A 92 5.67 14.69 -9.00
N ASP A 93 6.78 14.68 -8.28
CA ASP A 93 8.07 15.26 -8.75
C ASP A 93 8.58 14.55 -10.02
N TYR A 94 8.19 13.30 -10.23
CA TYR A 94 8.49 12.50 -11.42
C TYR A 94 7.34 12.46 -12.44
N ASN A 95 6.30 13.29 -12.29
CA ASN A 95 5.10 13.30 -13.11
C ASN A 95 4.39 11.92 -13.14
N LYS A 96 4.39 11.22 -12.03
CA LYS A 96 3.70 9.94 -11.85
C LYS A 96 2.44 10.14 -11.02
N VAL A 97 1.36 9.50 -11.46
CA VAL A 97 0.09 9.48 -10.73
C VAL A 97 -0.01 8.19 -9.93
N ILE A 98 -0.40 8.30 -8.68
CA ILE A 98 -0.70 7.16 -7.82
C ILE A 98 -2.20 7.04 -7.56
N ALA A 99 -2.68 5.85 -7.18
CA ALA A 99 -4.06 5.64 -6.75
C ALA A 99 -4.11 4.72 -5.54
N GLN A 100 -4.86 5.11 -4.50
CA GLN A 100 -5.07 4.25 -3.34
C GLN A 100 -6.09 3.16 -3.63
N VAL A 101 -5.76 1.92 -3.29
CA VAL A 101 -6.65 0.75 -3.33
C VAL A 101 -6.68 0.12 -1.93
N LEU A 102 -7.82 0.18 -1.26
CA LEU A 102 -8.01 -0.42 0.07
C LEU A 102 -8.82 -1.70 -0.04
N LEU A 103 -8.30 -2.78 0.52
CA LEU A 103 -8.89 -4.12 0.46
C LEU A 103 -9.37 -4.61 1.81
N ASN A 104 -10.49 -5.34 1.76
CA ASN A 104 -10.97 -6.16 2.86
C ASN A 104 -10.80 -7.64 2.51
N ALA A 105 -10.75 -8.51 3.52
CA ALA A 105 -10.67 -9.95 3.30
C ALA A 105 -11.82 -10.50 2.43
N GLU A 106 -13.00 -9.90 2.51
CA GLU A 106 -14.17 -10.27 1.72
C GLU A 106 -14.02 -9.99 0.22
N ASP A 107 -13.20 -9.00 -0.15
CA ASP A 107 -13.02 -8.60 -1.55
C ASP A 107 -12.29 -9.69 -2.35
N ILE A 108 -11.59 -10.58 -1.65
CA ILE A 108 -10.88 -11.72 -2.23
C ILE A 108 -11.66 -13.03 -2.15
N LYS A 109 -12.60 -13.15 -1.21
CA LYS A 109 -13.43 -14.36 -1.08
C LYS A 109 -14.51 -14.46 -2.17
N SER A 110 -15.08 -13.34 -2.62
CA SER A 110 -16.09 -13.30 -3.66
C SER A 110 -15.47 -13.29 -5.05
N ALA A 111 -15.87 -14.21 -5.92
CA ALA A 111 -15.39 -14.26 -7.31
C ALA A 111 -15.72 -12.96 -8.08
N GLU A 112 -16.89 -12.37 -7.83
CA GLU A 112 -17.32 -11.11 -8.46
C GLU A 112 -16.47 -9.94 -7.99
N LYS A 113 -16.29 -9.78 -6.65
CA LYS A 113 -15.46 -8.71 -6.08
C LYS A 113 -14.00 -8.84 -6.51
N LYS A 114 -13.47 -10.07 -6.51
CA LYS A 114 -12.12 -10.37 -7.01
C LYS A 114 -11.94 -9.95 -8.47
N LYS A 115 -12.93 -10.22 -9.33
CA LYS A 115 -12.90 -9.78 -10.71
C LYS A 115 -12.93 -8.26 -10.83
N ASN A 116 -13.81 -7.59 -10.10
CA ASN A 116 -13.91 -6.12 -10.09
C ASN A 116 -12.61 -5.46 -9.61
N LEU A 117 -11.97 -6.03 -8.59
CA LEU A 117 -10.66 -5.59 -8.10
C LEU A 117 -9.59 -5.72 -9.18
N SER A 118 -9.48 -6.90 -9.81
CA SER A 118 -8.52 -7.14 -10.89
C SER A 118 -8.76 -6.21 -12.08
N ASP A 119 -10.02 -6.02 -12.49
CA ASP A 119 -10.38 -5.11 -13.58
C ASP A 119 -10.00 -3.65 -13.24
N THR A 120 -10.24 -3.22 -12.00
CA THR A 120 -9.86 -1.88 -11.53
C THR A 120 -8.35 -1.68 -11.55
N ILE A 121 -7.58 -2.62 -10.97
CA ILE A 121 -6.11 -2.54 -10.97
C ILE A 121 -5.57 -2.54 -12.41
N ASN A 122 -6.09 -3.39 -13.27
CA ASN A 122 -5.68 -3.42 -14.68
C ASN A 122 -5.94 -2.08 -15.38
N THR A 123 -7.11 -1.48 -15.15
CA THR A 123 -7.45 -0.17 -15.74
C THR A 123 -6.47 0.92 -15.26
N LEU A 124 -6.15 0.96 -13.97
CA LEU A 124 -5.16 1.91 -13.44
C LEU A 124 -3.80 1.74 -14.12
N LEU A 125 -3.31 0.51 -14.21
CA LEU A 125 -2.03 0.20 -14.83
C LEU A 125 -2.01 0.53 -16.33
N GLU A 126 -3.09 0.29 -17.06
CA GLU A 126 -3.23 0.65 -18.47
C GLU A 126 -3.18 2.18 -18.71
N MET A 127 -3.63 2.95 -17.72
CA MET A 127 -3.52 4.41 -17.72
C MET A 127 -2.16 4.94 -17.24
N GLY A 128 -1.22 4.04 -16.89
CA GLY A 128 0.09 4.43 -16.35
C GLY A 128 0.04 4.91 -14.90
N ILE A 129 -1.05 4.64 -14.18
CA ILE A 129 -1.23 4.99 -12.77
C ILE A 129 -0.65 3.86 -11.90
N ILE A 130 0.05 4.21 -10.82
CA ILE A 130 0.65 3.27 -9.87
C ILE A 130 -0.34 2.99 -8.73
N PRO A 131 -0.93 1.79 -8.62
CA PRO A 131 -1.76 1.44 -7.47
C PRO A 131 -0.92 1.31 -6.20
N ILE A 132 -1.34 2.01 -5.16
CA ILE A 132 -0.86 1.86 -3.78
C ILE A 132 -1.89 1.01 -3.04
N VAL A 133 -1.59 -0.27 -2.86
CA VAL A 133 -2.53 -1.25 -2.31
C VAL A 133 -2.26 -1.46 -0.83
N ASN A 134 -3.29 -1.38 -0.01
CA ASN A 134 -3.20 -1.64 1.43
C ASN A 134 -4.50 -2.26 1.96
N THR A 135 -4.46 -2.77 3.18
CA THR A 135 -5.66 -3.27 3.86
C THR A 135 -6.47 -2.11 4.45
N ASN A 136 -7.79 -2.27 4.47
CA ASN A 136 -8.64 -1.35 5.20
C ASN A 136 -8.49 -1.57 6.70
N SER A 137 -7.73 -0.71 7.38
CA SER A 137 -7.38 -0.83 8.80
C SER A 137 -8.60 -0.83 9.74
N ILE A 138 -9.75 -0.32 9.31
CA ILE A 138 -10.98 -0.35 10.09
C ILE A 138 -11.62 -1.73 10.03
N ALA A 139 -11.66 -2.35 8.86
CA ALA A 139 -12.34 -3.63 8.66
C ALA A 139 -11.50 -4.83 9.14
N GLY A 140 -10.18 -4.76 9.02
CA GLY A 140 -9.28 -5.86 9.40
C GLY A 140 -9.15 -6.13 10.90
N CYS A 141 -9.62 -5.20 11.74
CA CYS A 141 -9.43 -5.28 13.19
C CYS A 141 -10.71 -5.57 14.00
N ILE A 142 -11.85 -5.79 13.37
CA ILE A 142 -13.15 -5.75 14.10
C ILE A 142 -13.57 -7.08 14.70
N GLU A 143 -13.03 -8.22 14.33
CA GLU A 143 -13.47 -9.47 15.00
C GLU A 143 -12.37 -10.46 15.35
N PRO A 144 -12.17 -10.70 16.68
CA PRO A 144 -11.42 -11.88 17.16
C PRO A 144 -12.18 -13.19 16.93
N ARG A 145 -13.37 -13.17 16.34
CA ARG A 145 -14.27 -14.34 16.25
C ARG A 145 -14.11 -15.19 15.00
N THR A 146 -13.54 -14.67 13.95
CA THR A 146 -13.16 -15.46 12.77
C THR A 146 -11.64 -15.53 12.69
N LYS A 147 -11.07 -16.69 12.99
CA LYS A 147 -9.65 -17.02 12.83
C LYS A 147 -9.18 -17.03 11.37
N GLU A 148 -9.80 -16.27 10.50
CA GLU A 148 -9.47 -16.16 9.09
C GLU A 148 -9.09 -14.74 8.73
N LEU A 149 -8.01 -14.24 9.34
CA LEU A 149 -7.28 -13.09 8.80
C LEU A 149 -6.56 -13.54 7.53
N LEU A 150 -7.17 -13.31 6.36
CA LEU A 150 -6.53 -13.56 5.07
C LEU A 150 -5.32 -12.63 4.83
N PHE A 151 -5.17 -11.59 5.65
CA PHE A 151 -4.07 -10.65 5.62
C PHE A 151 -3.56 -10.39 7.04
N GLU A 152 -2.82 -11.35 7.60
CA GLU A 152 -2.13 -11.16 8.88
C GLU A 152 -0.94 -10.20 8.71
N ASP A 153 -0.41 -10.10 7.48
CA ASP A 153 0.70 -9.23 7.12
C ASP A 153 0.64 -8.76 5.65
N ASP A 154 1.44 -7.76 5.35
CA ASP A 154 1.55 -7.18 4.01
C ASP A 154 2.21 -8.14 3.01
N ASP A 155 2.92 -9.19 3.46
CA ASP A 155 3.52 -10.22 2.60
C ASP A 155 2.43 -11.07 1.95
N MET A 156 1.44 -11.49 2.75
CA MET A 156 0.30 -12.25 2.22
C MET A 156 -0.52 -11.40 1.24
N LEU A 157 -0.71 -10.10 1.53
CA LEU A 157 -1.35 -9.18 0.62
C LEU A 157 -0.61 -9.10 -0.72
N ALA A 158 0.72 -9.02 -0.68
CA ALA A 158 1.55 -8.96 -1.90
C ALA A 158 1.40 -10.22 -2.75
N VAL A 159 1.41 -11.41 -2.12
CA VAL A 159 1.20 -12.69 -2.80
C VAL A 159 -0.17 -12.76 -3.45
N VAL A 160 -1.22 -12.34 -2.74
CA VAL A 160 -2.59 -12.35 -3.26
C VAL A 160 -2.74 -11.40 -4.45
N ILE A 161 -2.21 -10.19 -4.37
CA ILE A 161 -2.24 -9.22 -5.48
C ILE A 161 -1.45 -9.73 -6.68
N ALA A 162 -0.28 -10.33 -6.47
CA ALA A 162 0.50 -10.93 -7.55
C ALA A 162 -0.22 -12.10 -8.24
N ALA A 163 -1.04 -12.86 -7.50
CA ALA A 163 -1.83 -13.94 -8.07
C ALA A 163 -3.12 -13.45 -8.77
N LEU A 164 -3.58 -12.23 -8.47
CA LEU A 164 -4.77 -11.62 -9.06
C LEU A 164 -4.51 -10.89 -10.38
N CYS A 165 -3.33 -10.36 -10.52
CA CYS A 165 -2.91 -9.45 -11.59
C CYS A 165 -1.86 -10.07 -12.47
#